data_8c81bd00af10371e785e1044f0f1395d
#
_entry.id   8c81bd00af10371e785e1044f0f1395d
#
_cell.length_a   1.000
_cell.length_b   1.000
_cell.length_c   1.000
_cell.angle_alpha   90.00
_cell.angle_beta   90.00
_cell.angle_gamma   90.00
#
_symmetry.space_group_name_H-M   'P 1'
#
loop_
_entity.id
_entity.type
_entity.pdbx_description
1 polymer ?
#
loop_
_entity_poly.entity_id
_entity_poly.type
_entity_poly.pdbx_seq_one_letter_code
_entity_poly.pdbx_strand_id
1 'polypeptide(L)'
;WIAGMMFLHMVFTVFSFSSGLPGGNFIPTLVTGGLTGKLYALILVQHGIVRMESVSYVMLIGMGAFLVAVVRTPITAIILITEITGHFEVFYPSIVVGGLTYYFTELLGIKPFNVMFYEEMINKPAFREQKRLTLDVEVMAGAYFDRKEVDTLELPNHCIIMNIHRDRKDISPTGQTILPGDQLTKIGRAHV
;
A
#
# COMPACT_ATOMS: atom_id res chain seq x y z
N TRP A 1 -12.49 -30.44 -7.30
CA TRP A 1 -12.08 -29.50 -8.34
C TRP A 1 -11.82 -28.08 -7.77
N ILE A 2 -12.78 -27.47 -7.08
CA ILE A 2 -12.62 -26.11 -6.55
C ILE A 2 -11.48 -26.00 -5.55
N ALA A 3 -11.35 -26.94 -4.61
CA ALA A 3 -10.24 -26.97 -3.66
C ALA A 3 -8.88 -27.11 -4.38
N GLY A 4 -8.80 -27.90 -5.44
CA GLY A 4 -7.60 -28.01 -6.28
C GLY A 4 -7.26 -26.70 -7.01
N MET A 5 -8.26 -26.01 -7.57
CA MET A 5 -8.09 -24.68 -8.18
C MET A 5 -7.64 -23.63 -7.15
N MET A 6 -8.22 -23.68 -5.94
CA MET A 6 -7.82 -22.78 -4.85
C MET A 6 -6.36 -23.00 -4.44
N PHE A 7 -5.95 -24.26 -4.27
CA PHE A 7 -4.56 -24.59 -3.96
C PHE A 7 -3.61 -24.12 -5.07
N LEU A 8 -3.93 -24.42 -6.32
CA LEU A 8 -3.13 -23.99 -7.46
C LEU A 8 -3.01 -22.48 -7.54
N HIS A 9 -4.12 -21.75 -7.34
CA HIS A 9 -4.14 -20.30 -7.31
C HIS A 9 -3.26 -19.74 -6.17
N MET A 10 -3.32 -20.32 -4.97
CA MET A 10 -2.45 -19.91 -3.84
C MET A 10 -0.97 -20.11 -4.18
N VAL A 11 -0.61 -21.26 -4.77
CA VAL A 11 0.77 -21.54 -5.19
C VAL A 11 1.24 -20.49 -6.21
N PHE A 12 0.47 -20.24 -7.27
CA PHE A 12 0.83 -19.22 -8.27
C PHE A 12 0.92 -17.81 -7.66
N THR A 13 0.05 -17.47 -6.73
CA THR A 13 0.08 -16.17 -6.04
C THR A 13 1.39 -16.01 -5.25
N VAL A 14 1.79 -17.03 -4.50
CA VAL A 14 3.07 -17.02 -3.76
C VAL A 14 4.26 -16.86 -4.70
N PHE A 15 4.30 -17.62 -5.81
CA PHE A 15 5.36 -17.49 -6.81
C PHE A 15 5.40 -16.10 -7.44
N SER A 16 4.23 -15.52 -7.77
CA SER A 16 4.12 -14.19 -8.34
C SER A 16 4.67 -13.11 -7.41
N PHE A 17 4.34 -13.18 -6.11
CA PHE A 17 4.87 -12.24 -5.12
C PHE A 17 6.36 -12.44 -4.86
N SER A 18 6.85 -13.67 -4.89
CA SER A 18 8.27 -13.98 -4.70
C SER A 18 9.16 -13.49 -5.83
N SER A 19 8.60 -13.25 -7.02
CA SER A 19 9.36 -12.73 -8.17
C SER A 19 9.83 -11.28 -8.00
N GLY A 20 9.33 -10.56 -6.99
CA GLY A 20 9.69 -9.16 -6.71
C GLY A 20 9.18 -8.15 -7.73
N LEU A 21 8.38 -8.58 -8.71
CA LEU A 21 7.73 -7.68 -9.64
C LEU A 21 6.60 -6.91 -8.93
N PRO A 22 6.48 -5.60 -9.18
CA PRO A 22 5.38 -4.81 -8.64
C PRO A 22 4.06 -5.31 -9.26
N GLY A 23 3.33 -6.11 -8.52
CA GLY A 23 2.03 -6.65 -8.91
C GLY A 23 0.92 -6.17 -7.97
N GLY A 24 -0.30 -5.99 -8.51
CA GLY A 24 -1.46 -5.66 -7.70
C GLY A 24 -1.92 -6.88 -6.89
N ASN A 25 -2.04 -6.73 -5.59
CA ASN A 25 -2.58 -7.78 -4.70
C ASN A 25 -4.11 -7.92 -4.79
N PHE A 26 -4.77 -6.98 -5.44
CA PHE A 26 -6.22 -6.86 -5.47
C PHE A 26 -6.91 -8.06 -6.14
N ILE A 27 -6.55 -8.39 -7.39
CA ILE A 27 -7.16 -9.49 -8.15
C ILE A 27 -6.92 -10.85 -7.50
N PRO A 28 -5.68 -11.21 -7.09
CA PRO A 28 -5.44 -12.46 -6.37
C PRO A 28 -6.26 -12.61 -5.09
N THR A 29 -6.44 -11.51 -4.35
CA THR A 29 -7.26 -11.48 -3.13
C THR A 29 -8.73 -11.75 -3.43
N LEU A 30 -9.29 -11.12 -4.48
CA LEU A 30 -10.67 -11.35 -4.90
C LEU A 30 -10.90 -12.80 -5.35
N VAL A 31 -10.01 -13.34 -6.18
CA VAL A 31 -10.11 -14.72 -6.67
C VAL A 31 -10.05 -15.71 -5.50
N THR A 32 -9.14 -15.53 -4.55
CA THR A 32 -9.05 -16.37 -3.35
C THR A 32 -10.33 -16.31 -2.53
N GLY A 33 -10.86 -15.10 -2.30
CA GLY A 33 -12.13 -14.90 -1.59
C GLY A 33 -13.33 -15.53 -2.30
N GLY A 34 -13.38 -15.40 -3.63
CA GLY A 34 -14.44 -16.01 -4.45
C GLY A 34 -14.40 -17.53 -4.42
N LEU A 35 -13.22 -18.12 -4.59
CA LEU A 35 -13.05 -19.59 -4.53
C LEU A 35 -13.40 -20.14 -3.14
N THR A 36 -12.97 -19.45 -2.08
CA THR A 36 -13.28 -19.82 -0.69
C THR A 36 -14.77 -19.69 -0.41
N GLY A 37 -15.39 -18.58 -0.82
CA GLY A 37 -16.84 -18.35 -0.70
C GLY A 37 -17.66 -19.39 -1.46
N LYS A 38 -17.23 -19.74 -2.69
CA LYS A 38 -17.88 -20.78 -3.50
C LYS A 38 -17.75 -22.17 -2.86
N LEU A 39 -16.58 -22.51 -2.35
CA LEU A 39 -16.37 -23.78 -1.63
C LEU A 39 -17.28 -23.87 -0.42
N TYR A 40 -17.34 -22.82 0.38
CA TYR A 40 -18.21 -22.73 1.54
C TYR A 40 -19.70 -22.85 1.15
N ALA A 41 -20.13 -22.13 0.09
CA ALA A 41 -21.48 -22.22 -0.42
C ALA A 41 -21.89 -23.63 -0.81
N LEU A 42 -21.01 -24.36 -1.49
CA LEU A 42 -21.29 -25.75 -1.89
C LEU A 42 -21.42 -26.71 -0.69
N ILE A 43 -20.64 -26.49 0.36
CA ILE A 43 -20.78 -27.24 1.61
C ILE A 43 -22.15 -26.95 2.23
N LEU A 44 -22.60 -25.70 2.28
CA LEU A 44 -23.91 -25.33 2.77
C LEU A 44 -25.06 -25.93 1.95
N VAL A 45 -24.90 -26.01 0.61
CA VAL A 45 -25.86 -26.66 -0.28
C VAL A 45 -25.93 -28.14 0.01
N GLN A 46 -24.79 -28.82 0.22
CA GLN A 46 -24.75 -30.23 0.55
C GLN A 46 -25.47 -30.57 1.86
N HIS A 47 -25.45 -29.64 2.81
CA HIS A 47 -26.20 -29.75 4.08
C HIS A 47 -27.66 -29.25 3.99
N GLY A 48 -28.12 -28.85 2.82
CA GLY A 48 -29.50 -28.37 2.62
C GLY A 48 -29.82 -27.02 3.26
N ILE A 49 -28.79 -26.27 3.68
CA ILE A 49 -28.94 -24.97 4.35
C ILE A 49 -29.19 -23.84 3.33
N VAL A 50 -28.55 -23.93 2.15
CA VAL A 50 -28.61 -22.92 1.09
C VAL A 50 -29.02 -23.57 -0.22
N ARG A 51 -29.77 -22.84 -1.06
CA ARG A 51 -30.14 -23.31 -2.40
C ARG A 51 -28.98 -23.11 -3.37
N MET A 52 -28.92 -23.96 -4.40
CA MET A 52 -27.90 -23.88 -5.45
C MET A 52 -27.87 -22.51 -6.16
N GLU A 53 -29.00 -21.88 -6.31
CA GLU A 53 -29.15 -20.53 -6.91
C GLU A 53 -28.41 -19.44 -6.13
N SER A 54 -28.26 -19.61 -4.81
CA SER A 54 -27.62 -18.65 -3.92
C SER A 54 -26.09 -18.79 -3.86
N VAL A 55 -25.51 -19.81 -4.51
CA VAL A 55 -24.05 -20.05 -4.50
C VAL A 55 -23.28 -18.85 -5.01
N SER A 56 -23.76 -18.18 -6.06
CA SER A 56 -23.12 -16.99 -6.62
C SER A 56 -23.10 -15.83 -5.64
N TYR A 57 -24.19 -15.60 -4.89
CA TYR A 57 -24.25 -14.54 -3.88
C TYR A 57 -23.27 -14.79 -2.73
N VAL A 58 -23.20 -16.01 -2.23
CA VAL A 58 -22.25 -16.38 -1.16
C VAL A 58 -20.79 -16.24 -1.64
N MET A 59 -20.54 -16.58 -2.92
CA MET A 59 -19.23 -16.35 -3.55
C MET A 59 -18.85 -14.87 -3.55
N LEU A 60 -19.78 -13.98 -3.98
CA LEU A 60 -19.52 -12.54 -4.03
C LEU A 60 -19.32 -11.94 -2.63
N ILE A 61 -20.10 -12.36 -1.65
CA ILE A 61 -19.91 -11.96 -0.25
C ILE A 61 -18.53 -12.44 0.25
N GLY A 62 -18.11 -13.66 -0.10
CA GLY A 62 -16.79 -14.19 0.21
C GLY A 62 -15.64 -13.38 -0.39
N MET A 63 -15.80 -12.89 -1.63
CA MET A 63 -14.83 -11.98 -2.27
C MET A 63 -14.66 -10.70 -1.45
N GLY A 64 -15.78 -10.06 -1.05
CA GLY A 64 -15.76 -8.85 -0.23
C GLY A 64 -15.17 -9.08 1.15
N ALA A 65 -15.60 -10.14 1.83
CA ALA A 65 -15.09 -10.49 3.15
C ALA A 65 -13.58 -10.73 3.15
N PHE A 66 -13.07 -11.47 2.16
CA PHE A 66 -11.62 -11.72 2.06
C PHE A 66 -10.84 -10.45 1.78
N LEU A 67 -11.36 -9.56 0.93
CA LEU A 67 -10.75 -8.25 0.68
C LEU A 67 -10.71 -7.40 1.96
N VAL A 68 -11.79 -7.39 2.75
CA VAL A 68 -11.82 -6.72 4.07
C VAL A 68 -10.77 -7.29 5.01
N ALA A 69 -10.64 -8.61 5.07
CA ALA A 69 -9.66 -9.26 5.94
C ALA A 69 -8.22 -8.87 5.60
N VAL A 70 -7.88 -8.78 4.31
CA VAL A 70 -6.52 -8.54 3.82
C VAL A 70 -6.16 -7.05 3.83
N VAL A 71 -7.05 -6.19 3.32
CA VAL A 71 -6.76 -4.76 3.07
C VAL A 71 -7.25 -3.86 4.20
N ARG A 72 -8.20 -4.32 5.03
CA ARG A 72 -8.81 -3.57 6.14
C ARG A 72 -9.60 -2.32 5.72
N THR A 73 -10.19 -2.35 4.53
CA THR A 73 -11.04 -1.27 4.01
C THR A 73 -12.46 -1.77 3.74
N PRO A 74 -13.30 -1.95 4.79
CA PRO A 74 -14.62 -2.58 4.63
C PRO A 74 -15.54 -1.82 3.68
N ILE A 75 -15.63 -0.50 3.79
CA ILE A 75 -16.50 0.31 2.95
C ILE A 75 -16.10 0.18 1.47
N THR A 76 -14.82 0.33 1.18
CA THR A 76 -14.30 0.22 -0.19
C THR A 76 -14.55 -1.17 -0.77
N ALA A 77 -14.32 -2.22 0.01
CA ALA A 77 -14.52 -3.60 -0.44
C ALA A 77 -15.98 -3.89 -0.80
N ILE A 78 -16.92 -3.43 0.02
CA ILE A 78 -18.37 -3.66 -0.18
C ILE A 78 -18.84 -2.92 -1.42
N ILE A 79 -18.52 -1.62 -1.54
CA ILE A 79 -18.92 -0.80 -2.69
C ILE A 79 -18.32 -1.38 -3.97
N LEU A 80 -17.06 -1.72 -3.95
CA LEU A 80 -16.34 -2.22 -5.11
C LEU A 80 -16.92 -3.55 -5.62
N ILE A 81 -17.20 -4.52 -4.74
CA ILE A 81 -17.82 -5.79 -5.15
C ILE A 81 -19.21 -5.55 -5.73
N THR A 82 -20.01 -4.70 -5.11
CA THR A 82 -21.37 -4.37 -5.59
C THR A 82 -21.31 -3.69 -6.96
N GLU A 83 -20.38 -2.78 -7.16
CA GLU A 83 -20.23 -2.02 -8.40
C GLU A 83 -19.71 -2.90 -9.56
N ILE A 84 -18.64 -3.67 -9.32
CA ILE A 84 -18.04 -4.54 -10.36
C ILE A 84 -19.02 -5.64 -10.79
N THR A 85 -19.81 -6.18 -9.87
CA THR A 85 -20.70 -7.30 -10.15
C THR A 85 -22.09 -6.87 -10.57
N GLY A 86 -22.49 -5.63 -10.29
CA GLY A 86 -23.85 -5.12 -10.54
C GLY A 86 -24.94 -5.75 -9.67
N HIS A 87 -24.57 -6.60 -8.71
CA HIS A 87 -25.52 -7.31 -7.83
C HIS A 87 -25.74 -6.55 -6.53
N PHE A 88 -26.67 -5.61 -6.53
CA PHE A 88 -27.01 -4.83 -5.34
C PHE A 88 -27.62 -5.65 -4.19
N GLU A 89 -28.13 -6.84 -4.48
CA GLU A 89 -28.69 -7.75 -3.48
C GLU A 89 -27.65 -8.23 -2.46
N VAL A 90 -26.36 -8.29 -2.86
CA VAL A 90 -25.27 -8.66 -1.95
C VAL A 90 -24.79 -7.50 -1.07
N PHE A 91 -25.25 -6.28 -1.31
CA PHE A 91 -24.78 -5.08 -0.58
C PHE A 91 -25.02 -5.18 0.93
N TYR A 92 -26.28 -5.41 1.34
CA TYR A 92 -26.61 -5.52 2.78
C TYR A 92 -25.93 -6.72 3.47
N PRO A 93 -25.97 -7.94 2.92
CA PRO A 93 -25.23 -9.06 3.49
C PRO A 93 -23.72 -8.79 3.59
N SER A 94 -23.14 -8.11 2.61
CA SER A 94 -21.71 -7.76 2.62
C SER A 94 -21.35 -6.77 3.71
N ILE A 95 -22.24 -5.84 4.07
CA ILE A 95 -22.03 -4.92 5.21
C ILE A 95 -21.89 -5.73 6.51
N VAL A 96 -22.81 -6.66 6.74
CA VAL A 96 -22.79 -7.48 7.96
C VAL A 96 -21.56 -8.36 8.00
N VAL A 97 -21.30 -9.13 6.93
CA VAL A 97 -20.17 -10.06 6.87
C VAL A 97 -18.85 -9.30 6.85
N GLY A 98 -18.74 -8.20 6.12
CA GLY A 98 -17.56 -7.34 6.08
C GLY A 98 -17.26 -6.71 7.45
N GLY A 99 -18.28 -6.21 8.15
CA GLY A 99 -18.13 -5.68 9.50
C GLY A 99 -17.69 -6.73 10.51
N LEU A 100 -18.27 -7.92 10.47
CA LEU A 100 -17.83 -9.05 11.31
C LEU A 100 -16.40 -9.47 10.98
N THR A 101 -16.06 -9.56 9.71
CA THR A 101 -14.71 -9.92 9.26
C THR A 101 -13.70 -8.90 9.76
N TYR A 102 -13.99 -7.61 9.63
CA TYR A 102 -13.14 -6.55 10.15
C TYR A 102 -12.93 -6.69 11.67
N TYR A 103 -14.03 -6.86 12.41
CA TYR A 103 -13.99 -7.02 13.86
C TYR A 103 -13.14 -8.24 14.30
N PHE A 104 -13.36 -9.41 13.68
CA PHE A 104 -12.62 -10.61 14.02
C PHE A 104 -11.13 -10.51 13.66
N THR A 105 -10.80 -9.93 12.51
CA THR A 105 -9.41 -9.75 12.12
C THR A 105 -8.67 -8.76 13.01
N GLU A 106 -9.37 -7.74 13.55
CA GLU A 106 -8.83 -6.82 14.54
C GLU A 106 -8.61 -7.52 15.89
N LEU A 107 -9.59 -8.30 16.33
CA LEU A 107 -9.52 -9.07 17.58
C LEU A 107 -8.35 -10.06 17.56
N LEU A 108 -8.06 -10.69 16.42
CA LEU A 108 -6.94 -11.62 16.24
C LEU A 108 -5.58 -10.92 16.11
N GLY A 109 -5.55 -9.59 16.07
CA GLY A 109 -4.31 -8.82 15.95
C GLY A 109 -3.55 -9.05 14.65
N ILE A 110 -4.23 -9.51 13.59
CA ILE A 110 -3.62 -9.75 12.28
C ILE A 110 -3.30 -8.41 11.64
N LYS A 111 -2.05 -8.16 11.28
CA LYS A 111 -1.66 -6.93 10.57
C LYS A 111 -2.24 -6.89 9.15
N PRO A 112 -2.71 -5.72 8.66
CA PRO A 112 -3.11 -5.55 7.26
C PRO A 112 -1.94 -5.85 6.31
N PHE A 113 -2.24 -6.42 5.15
CA PHE A 113 -1.22 -6.76 4.14
C PHE A 113 -0.34 -5.57 3.77
N ASN A 114 -0.94 -4.38 3.60
CA ASN A 114 -0.21 -3.17 3.22
C ASN A 114 0.85 -2.78 4.26
N VAL A 115 0.54 -2.95 5.55
CA VAL A 115 1.49 -2.67 6.64
C VAL A 115 2.61 -3.70 6.66
N MET A 116 2.28 -4.98 6.53
CA MET A 116 3.29 -6.05 6.47
C MET A 116 4.22 -5.88 5.28
N PHE A 117 3.68 -5.58 4.11
CA PHE A 117 4.45 -5.36 2.89
C PHE A 117 5.37 -4.15 3.01
N TYR A 118 4.88 -3.06 3.59
CA TYR A 118 5.68 -1.86 3.86
C TYR A 118 6.82 -2.14 4.84
N GLU A 119 6.54 -2.82 5.96
CA GLU A 119 7.56 -3.23 6.94
C GLU A 119 8.65 -4.12 6.28
N GLU A 120 8.25 -5.03 5.40
CA GLU A 120 9.19 -5.89 4.67
C GLU A 120 10.04 -5.10 3.69
N MET A 121 9.46 -4.15 2.96
CA MET A 121 10.21 -3.28 2.03
C MET A 121 11.27 -2.45 2.74
N ILE A 122 10.94 -1.84 3.88
CA ILE A 122 11.87 -1.02 4.66
C ILE A 122 13.00 -1.86 5.24
N ASN A 123 12.70 -3.10 5.65
CA ASN A 123 13.69 -4.00 6.24
C ASN A 123 14.63 -4.66 5.23
N LYS A 124 14.37 -4.55 3.92
CA LYS A 124 15.30 -5.07 2.90
C LYS A 124 16.63 -4.31 2.95
N PRO A 125 17.79 -5.03 2.92
CA PRO A 125 19.11 -4.39 2.98
C PRO A 125 19.34 -3.34 1.90
N ALA A 126 18.72 -3.50 0.72
CA ALA A 126 18.77 -2.53 -0.38
C ALA A 126 18.13 -1.17 -0.03
N PHE A 127 17.18 -1.12 0.90
CA PHE A 127 16.61 0.12 1.43
C PHE A 127 17.38 0.65 2.65
N ARG A 128 18.12 -0.22 3.34
CA ARG A 128 19.03 0.14 4.44
C ARG A 128 20.36 0.71 3.97
N GLU A 129 20.78 0.45 2.75
CA GLU A 129 21.83 1.25 2.13
C GLU A 129 21.29 2.67 2.05
N GLN A 130 21.75 3.49 2.98
CA GLN A 130 21.44 4.90 3.12
C GLN A 130 21.75 5.59 1.79
N LYS A 131 20.77 5.52 0.88
CA LYS A 131 20.85 6.25 -0.37
C LYS A 131 20.89 7.71 0.04
N ARG A 132 22.07 8.32 -0.09
CA ARG A 132 22.21 9.78 0.04
C ARG A 132 21.26 10.35 -0.99
N LEU A 133 20.14 10.89 -0.55
CA LEU A 133 19.20 11.57 -1.42
C LEU A 133 19.78 12.94 -1.70
N THR A 134 20.11 13.17 -2.96
CA THR A 134 20.43 14.49 -3.45
C THR A 134 19.14 15.17 -3.86
N LEU A 135 18.82 16.27 -3.24
CA LEU A 135 17.64 17.08 -3.54
C LEU A 135 18.12 18.44 -4.03
N ASP A 136 17.68 18.81 -5.22
CA ASP A 136 17.88 20.15 -5.74
C ASP A 136 16.65 21.00 -5.37
N VAL A 137 16.87 22.04 -4.59
CA VAL A 137 15.83 22.93 -4.09
C VAL A 137 16.12 24.34 -4.55
N GLU A 138 15.18 24.97 -5.25
CA GLU A 138 15.26 26.37 -5.65
C GLU A 138 14.80 27.27 -4.50
N VAL A 139 15.57 28.29 -4.19
CA VAL A 139 15.28 29.23 -3.11
C VAL A 139 14.37 30.34 -3.63
N MET A 140 13.14 30.37 -3.15
CA MET A 140 12.20 31.44 -3.45
C MET A 140 12.46 32.67 -2.57
N ALA A 141 12.15 33.86 -3.09
CA ALA A 141 12.21 35.09 -2.32
C ALA A 141 11.30 35.02 -1.09
N GLY A 142 11.82 35.38 0.09
CA GLY A 142 11.10 35.26 1.36
C GLY A 142 11.07 33.86 1.95
N ALA A 143 11.74 32.86 1.39
CA ALA A 143 11.90 31.54 1.96
C ALA A 143 12.81 31.58 3.21
N TYR A 144 12.74 30.53 4.05
CA TYR A 144 13.54 30.43 5.28
C TYR A 144 15.06 30.59 5.02
N PHE A 145 15.54 30.19 3.85
CA PHE A 145 16.95 30.25 3.47
C PHE A 145 17.34 31.56 2.79
N ASP A 146 16.37 32.42 2.42
CA ASP A 146 16.63 33.68 1.71
C ASP A 146 17.53 34.61 2.54
N ARG A 147 18.62 35.06 1.94
CA ARG A 147 19.62 35.98 2.51
C ARG A 147 20.29 35.51 3.82
N LYS A 148 20.29 34.21 4.06
CA LYS A 148 21.03 33.64 5.18
C LYS A 148 22.37 33.06 4.73
N GLU A 149 23.36 33.14 5.62
CA GLU A 149 24.64 32.52 5.43
C GLU A 149 24.53 31.03 5.70
N VAL A 150 25.12 30.20 4.80
CA VAL A 150 25.00 28.73 4.89
C VAL A 150 25.46 28.18 6.22
N ASP A 151 26.54 28.76 6.77
CA ASP A 151 27.16 28.29 8.00
C ASP A 151 26.32 28.61 9.27
N THR A 152 25.35 29.53 9.16
CA THR A 152 24.42 29.89 10.25
C THR A 152 23.10 29.16 10.18
N LEU A 153 22.89 28.31 9.16
CA LEU A 153 21.63 27.59 8.97
C LEU A 153 21.53 26.38 9.90
N GLU A 154 20.47 26.37 10.68
CA GLU A 154 20.05 25.17 11.42
C GLU A 154 19.39 24.19 10.44
N LEU A 155 20.20 23.29 9.85
CA LEU A 155 19.69 22.23 8.98
C LEU A 155 19.27 21.04 9.87
N PRO A 156 18.20 20.31 9.46
CA PRO A 156 17.83 19.07 10.13
C PRO A 156 19.01 18.10 10.20
N ASN A 157 19.08 17.30 11.28
CA ASN A 157 20.17 16.35 11.51
C ASN A 157 20.48 15.55 10.24
N HIS A 158 21.78 15.48 9.89
CA HIS A 158 22.30 14.76 8.72
C HIS A 158 21.96 15.36 7.33
N CYS A 159 21.57 16.63 7.26
CA CYS A 159 21.45 17.35 5.99
C CYS A 159 22.67 18.26 5.79
N ILE A 160 23.26 18.22 4.63
CA ILE A 160 24.40 19.06 4.24
C ILE A 160 24.10 19.69 2.88
N ILE A 161 24.37 20.99 2.72
CA ILE A 161 24.34 21.66 1.42
C ILE A 161 25.70 21.39 0.77
N MET A 162 25.69 20.76 -0.42
CA MET A 162 26.91 20.42 -1.14
C MET A 162 27.34 21.52 -2.10
N ASN A 163 26.40 22.05 -2.86
CA ASN A 163 26.64 23.06 -3.87
C ASN A 163 25.50 24.08 -3.92
N ILE A 164 25.86 25.30 -4.28
CA ILE A 164 24.93 26.38 -4.65
C ILE A 164 25.10 26.61 -6.14
N HIS A 165 24.04 26.39 -6.90
CA HIS A 165 24.01 26.64 -8.33
C HIS A 165 23.39 28.02 -8.58
N ARG A 166 24.23 29.01 -8.96
CA ARG A 166 23.86 30.39 -9.25
C ARG A 166 24.37 30.76 -10.63
N ASP A 167 23.50 31.27 -11.50
CA ASP A 167 23.88 31.75 -12.85
C ASP A 167 24.69 30.71 -13.66
N ARG A 168 24.28 29.43 -13.59
CA ARG A 168 24.96 28.30 -14.25
C ARG A 168 26.39 28.02 -13.75
N LYS A 169 26.75 28.48 -12.56
CA LYS A 169 28.02 28.20 -11.92
C LYS A 169 27.81 27.50 -10.59
N ASP A 170 28.60 26.49 -10.34
CA ASP A 170 28.66 25.81 -9.05
C ASP A 170 29.54 26.60 -8.07
N ILE A 171 28.98 27.01 -6.96
CA ILE A 171 29.66 27.77 -5.92
C ILE A 171 29.76 26.90 -4.66
N SER A 172 30.94 26.87 -4.04
CA SER A 172 31.11 26.20 -2.75
C SER A 172 30.24 26.86 -1.68
N PRO A 173 29.49 26.11 -0.88
CA PRO A 173 28.54 26.67 0.09
C PRO A 173 29.19 27.40 1.25
N THR A 174 30.46 27.11 1.58
CA THR A 174 31.14 27.62 2.77
C THR A 174 31.29 29.17 2.74
N GLY A 175 30.77 29.85 3.73
CA GLY A 175 30.86 31.31 3.85
C GLY A 175 30.02 32.10 2.83
N GLN A 176 29.07 31.42 2.16
CA GLN A 176 28.23 32.07 1.13
C GLN A 176 26.86 32.42 1.68
N THR A 177 26.35 33.56 1.23
CA THR A 177 24.97 33.98 1.47
C THR A 177 24.08 33.44 0.34
N ILE A 178 23.00 32.77 0.70
CA ILE A 178 22.01 32.24 -0.22
C ILE A 178 21.15 33.37 -0.72
N LEU A 179 20.92 33.42 -2.05
CA LEU A 179 20.08 34.43 -2.68
C LEU A 179 18.84 33.78 -3.33
N PRO A 180 17.75 34.56 -3.51
CA PRO A 180 16.59 34.08 -4.27
C PRO A 180 17.01 33.69 -5.70
N GLY A 181 16.52 32.54 -6.16
CA GLY A 181 16.87 31.94 -7.45
C GLY A 181 18.06 31.00 -7.42
N ASP A 182 18.76 30.87 -6.29
CA ASP A 182 19.79 29.84 -6.12
C ASP A 182 19.18 28.45 -6.10
N GLN A 183 19.78 27.50 -6.79
CA GLN A 183 19.46 26.09 -6.65
C GLN A 183 20.47 25.46 -5.67
N LEU A 184 19.93 24.95 -4.56
CA LEU A 184 20.74 24.30 -3.52
C LEU A 184 20.71 22.79 -3.75
N THR A 185 21.86 22.18 -4.00
CA THR A 185 22.02 20.74 -3.99
C THR A 185 22.27 20.27 -2.56
N LYS A 186 21.26 19.66 -1.97
CA LYS A 186 21.25 19.18 -0.60
C LYS A 186 21.38 17.67 -0.54
N ILE A 187 22.30 17.18 0.27
CA ILE A 187 22.38 15.76 0.60
C ILE A 187 21.82 15.55 2.00
N GLY A 188 20.86 14.67 2.13
CA GLY A 188 20.28 14.26 3.39
C GLY A 188 20.21 12.74 3.51
N ARG A 189 20.24 12.22 4.73
CA ARG A 189 19.82 10.85 5.00
C ARG A 189 18.31 10.83 5.02
N ALA A 190 17.68 9.98 4.20
CA ALA A 190 16.27 9.71 4.38
C ALA A 190 16.08 9.03 5.76
N HIS A 191 15.50 9.74 6.71
CA HIS A 191 14.91 9.09 7.88
C HIS A 191 13.56 8.52 7.42
N VAL A 192 13.50 7.22 7.30
CA VAL A 192 12.26 6.46 7.25
C VAL A 192 12.04 5.86 8.62
#